data_99efa2e5e50a5a6e8798b11515283b78
#
_entry.id   99efa2e5e50a5a6e8798b11515283b78
#
_cell.length_a   1.000
_cell.length_b   1.000
_cell.length_c   1.000
_cell.angle_alpha   90.00
_cell.angle_beta   90.00
_cell.angle_gamma   90.00
#
_symmetry.space_group_name_H-M   'P 1'
#
loop_
_entity.id
_entity.type
_entity.pdbx_description
1 polymer ?
#
loop_
_entity_poly.entity_id
_entity_poly.type
_entity_poly.pdbx_seq_one_letter_code
_entity_poly.pdbx_strand_id
1 'polypeptide(L)'
;MTESTHFAVCVRNTGNEVSLELRKLYAVIPDPDAEMTGMIRVIDESGEDYMFPADYFVLVPLPLAVEEAVLHATAEISSAG
;
A
#
# COMPACT_ATOMS: atom_id res chain seq x y z
N MET A 1 -4.48 19.04 6.94
CA MET A 1 -4.28 18.71 6.71
C MET A 1 -3.93 17.94 6.22
N THR A 2 -3.81 17.49 6.07
CA THR A 2 -3.36 16.91 5.65
C THR A 2 -3.57 16.00 5.00
N GLU A 3 -3.39 15.67 4.21
CA GLU A 3 -3.60 14.83 3.50
C GLU A 3 -2.73 13.92 3.30
N SER A 4 -2.41 13.06 3.98
CA SER A 4 -1.53 12.04 3.68
C SER A 4 -2.22 11.03 2.84
N THR A 5 -1.54 10.50 1.88
CA THR A 5 -2.06 9.43 1.04
C THR A 5 -1.82 8.12 1.74
N HIS A 6 -2.89 7.37 1.97
CA HIS A 6 -2.82 6.14 2.72
C HIS A 6 -2.79 4.89 1.86
N PHE A 7 -2.91 5.04 0.54
CA PHE A 7 -2.91 3.90 -0.37
C PHE A 7 -2.06 4.16 -1.58
N ALA A 8 -1.49 3.10 -2.12
CA ALA A 8 -0.71 3.16 -3.34
C ALA A 8 -0.98 1.90 -4.14
N VAL A 9 -0.91 2.04 -5.47
CA VAL A 9 -1.08 0.89 -6.35
C VAL A 9 0.30 0.41 -6.77
N CYS A 10 0.49 -0.90 -6.75
CA CYS A 10 1.75 -1.50 -7.14
C CYS A 10 1.86 -1.53 -8.66
N VAL A 11 2.91 -0.92 -9.19
CA VAL A 11 3.15 -0.87 -10.63
C VAL A 11 4.41 -1.61 -11.04
N ARG A 12 5.19 -2.08 -10.06
CA ARG A 12 6.39 -2.86 -10.32
C ARG A 12 6.63 -3.75 -9.11
N ASN A 13 6.98 -5.01 -9.36
CA ASN A 13 7.25 -5.92 -8.25
C ASN A 13 8.48 -6.79 -8.49
N THR A 14 9.38 -6.35 -9.36
CA THR A 14 10.57 -7.12 -9.70
C THR A 14 11.36 -7.47 -8.43
N GLY A 15 11.60 -8.74 -8.23
CA GLY A 15 12.32 -9.21 -7.05
C GLY A 15 11.45 -9.36 -5.81
N ASN A 16 10.17 -8.98 -5.89
CA ASN A 16 9.27 -9.04 -4.75
C ASN A 16 7.92 -9.63 -5.12
N GLU A 17 7.91 -10.55 -6.07
CA GLU A 17 6.67 -11.06 -6.63
C GLU A 17 5.83 -11.83 -5.62
N VAL A 18 6.46 -12.37 -4.58
CA VAL A 18 5.72 -13.08 -3.53
C VAL A 18 5.01 -12.07 -2.61
N SER A 19 5.63 -10.93 -2.40
CA SER A 19 5.12 -9.93 -1.45
C SER A 19 4.19 -8.91 -2.09
N LEU A 20 4.30 -8.68 -3.39
CA LEU A 20 3.57 -7.61 -4.07
C LEU A 20 2.94 -8.12 -5.36
N GLU A 21 1.69 -7.77 -5.55
CA GLU A 21 0.95 -8.13 -6.75
C GLU A 21 0.73 -6.86 -7.59
N LEU A 22 0.97 -6.96 -8.89
CA LEU A 22 0.82 -5.80 -9.77
C LEU A 22 -0.64 -5.34 -9.81
N ARG A 23 -0.81 -4.03 -9.89
CA ARG A 23 -2.12 -3.39 -10.04
C ARG A 23 -3.02 -3.57 -8.83
N LYS A 24 -2.43 -3.88 -7.68
CA LYS A 24 -3.18 -4.02 -6.44
C LYS A 24 -2.90 -2.83 -5.53
N LEU A 25 -3.91 -2.45 -4.75
CA LEU A 25 -3.77 -1.38 -3.77
C LEU A 25 -3.19 -1.93 -2.47
N TYR A 26 -2.27 -1.17 -1.91
CA TYR A 26 -1.67 -1.51 -0.61
C TYR A 26 -1.76 -0.31 0.32
N ALA A 27 -1.95 -0.57 1.59
CA ALA A 27 -1.97 0.49 2.59
C ALA A 27 -0.55 1.01 2.80
N VAL A 28 -0.40 2.32 2.83
CA VAL A 28 0.89 2.97 3.02
C VAL A 28 0.98 3.46 4.45
N ILE A 29 2.11 3.20 5.09
CA ILE A 29 2.39 3.73 6.42
C ILE A 29 3.34 4.90 6.24
N PRO A 30 2.96 6.11 6.67
CA PRO A 30 3.84 7.26 6.54
C PRO A 30 5.15 7.02 7.26
N ASP A 31 6.25 7.25 6.57
CA ASP A 31 7.58 7.02 7.12
C ASP A 31 8.52 8.02 6.46
N PRO A 32 8.69 9.20 7.08
CA PRO A 32 9.54 10.23 6.48
C PRO A 32 10.98 9.77 6.25
N ASP A 33 11.50 8.93 7.12
CA ASP A 33 12.87 8.45 6.95
C ASP A 33 12.98 7.57 5.70
N ALA A 34 11.99 6.71 5.47
CA ALA A 34 11.99 5.89 4.28
C ALA A 34 11.88 6.77 3.04
N GLU A 35 11.02 7.78 3.10
CA GLU A 35 10.83 8.66 1.95
C GLU A 35 12.09 9.39 1.58
N MET A 36 12.89 9.77 2.57
CA MET A 36 14.13 10.47 2.31
C MET A 36 15.14 9.60 1.57
N THR A 37 15.02 8.30 1.67
CA THR A 37 15.94 7.39 0.98
C THR A 37 15.32 6.76 -0.24
N GLY A 38 14.19 7.29 -0.72
CA GLY A 38 13.55 6.78 -1.93
C GLY A 38 12.78 5.50 -1.71
N MET A 39 12.38 5.23 -0.49
CA MET A 39 11.64 4.03 -0.15
C MET A 39 10.25 4.40 0.31
N ILE A 40 9.36 3.41 0.31
CA ILE A 40 7.99 3.57 0.78
C ILE A 40 7.68 2.37 1.67
N ARG A 41 6.97 2.61 2.76
CA ARG A 41 6.59 1.53 3.68
C ARG A 41 5.14 1.18 3.44
N VAL A 42 4.88 -0.07 3.10
CA VAL A 42 3.52 -0.54 2.84
C VAL A 42 3.29 -1.85 3.56
N ILE A 43 2.02 -2.17 3.78
CA ILE A 43 1.63 -3.48 4.29
C ILE A 43 1.46 -4.39 3.07
N ASP A 44 2.31 -5.42 2.98
CA ASP A 44 2.34 -6.26 1.79
C ASP A 44 1.39 -7.46 1.93
N GLU A 45 1.55 -8.44 1.04
CA GLU A 45 0.64 -9.60 1.03
C GLU A 45 0.73 -10.42 2.29
N SER A 46 1.82 -10.33 3.03
CA SER A 46 1.96 -11.07 4.28
C SER A 46 1.17 -10.44 5.42
N GLY A 47 0.70 -9.22 5.25
CA GLY A 47 0.02 -8.49 6.29
C GLY A 47 0.96 -7.71 7.19
N GLU A 48 2.25 -7.74 6.91
CA GLU A 48 3.24 -6.98 7.67
C GLU A 48 3.79 -5.85 6.84
N ASP A 49 4.36 -4.86 7.51
CA ASP A 49 4.88 -3.70 6.80
C ASP A 49 6.35 -3.88 6.49
N TYR A 50 6.69 -3.54 5.26
CA TYR A 50 8.07 -3.56 4.79
C TYR A 50 8.33 -2.36 3.91
N MET A 51 9.60 -2.04 3.72
CA MET A 51 9.99 -0.97 2.83
C MET A 51 10.34 -1.51 1.45
N PHE A 52 9.87 -0.81 0.42
CA PHE A 52 10.13 -1.15 -0.97
C PHE A 52 10.57 0.11 -1.70
N PRO A 53 11.21 -0.03 -2.87
CA PRO A 53 11.53 1.16 -3.66
C PRO A 53 10.25 1.96 -3.96
N ALA A 54 10.31 3.26 -3.77
CA ALA A 54 9.12 4.09 -3.93
C ALA A 54 8.57 4.04 -5.35
N ASP A 55 9.43 3.82 -6.35
CA ASP A 55 8.97 3.78 -7.73
C ASP A 55 8.25 2.48 -8.08
N TYR A 56 8.14 1.55 -7.14
CA TYR A 56 7.28 0.37 -7.32
C TYR A 56 5.81 0.72 -7.15
N PHE A 57 5.50 1.95 -6.70
CA PHE A 57 4.14 2.32 -6.35
C PHE A 57 3.77 3.68 -6.90
N VAL A 58 2.47 3.87 -7.13
CA VAL A 58 1.90 5.18 -7.43
C VAL A 58 0.90 5.47 -6.32
N LEU A 59 1.09 6.60 -5.65
CA LEU A 59 0.19 6.98 -4.57
C LEU A 59 -1.19 7.30 -5.14
N VAL A 60 -2.22 6.82 -4.46
CA VAL A 60 -3.60 6.98 -4.92
C VAL A 60 -4.36 7.70 -3.81
N PRO A 61 -4.64 9.00 -3.99
CA PRO A 61 -5.44 9.72 -2.99
C PRO A 61 -6.89 9.29 -3.13
N LEU A 62 -7.44 8.79 -2.03
CA LEU A 62 -8.82 8.32 -1.99
C LEU A 62 -9.60 9.14 -0.99
N PRO A 63 -10.88 9.42 -1.27
CA PRO A 63 -11.73 10.00 -0.25
C PRO A 63 -11.82 9.09 0.96
N LEU A 64 -12.01 9.67 2.12
CA LEU A 64 -12.02 8.90 3.36
C LEU A 64 -12.99 7.74 3.32
N ALA A 65 -14.19 7.97 2.79
CA ALA A 65 -15.19 6.90 2.73
C ALA A 65 -14.71 5.74 1.87
N VAL A 66 -13.97 6.03 0.80
CA VAL A 66 -13.45 4.97 -0.05
C VAL A 66 -12.33 4.23 0.66
N GLU A 67 -11.47 4.95 1.38
CA GLU A 67 -10.41 4.30 2.15
C GLU A 67 -10.98 3.32 3.16
N GLU A 68 -12.02 3.74 3.84
CA GLU A 68 -12.65 2.87 4.84
C GLU A 68 -13.27 1.65 4.18
N ALA A 69 -13.89 1.84 3.02
CA ALA A 69 -14.49 0.72 2.30
C ALA A 69 -13.42 -0.28 1.87
N VAL A 70 -12.27 0.22 1.40
CA VAL A 70 -11.18 -0.67 0.98
C VAL A 70 -10.64 -1.47 2.16
N LEU A 71 -10.48 -0.82 3.31
CA LEU A 71 -9.99 -1.51 4.49
C LEU A 71 -10.96 -2.58 4.96
N HIS A 72 -12.27 -2.27 4.93
CA HIS A 72 -13.27 -3.24 5.33
C HIS A 72 -13.39 -4.37 4.31
N ALA A 73 -13.24 -4.06 3.03
CA ALA A 73 -13.31 -5.08 2.00
C ALA A 73 -12.20 -6.12 2.18
N THR A 74 -11.02 -5.65 2.61
CA THR A 74 -9.93 -6.57 2.86
C THR A 74 -10.32 -7.59 3.92
N ALA A 75 -10.94 -7.13 5.00
CA ALA A 75 -11.39 -8.02 6.06
C ALA A 75 -12.49 -8.95 5.57
N GLU A 76 -13.39 -8.41 4.76
CA GLU A 76 -14.50 -9.21 4.26
C GLU A 76 -14.05 -10.27 3.27
N ILE A 77 -13.06 -9.95 2.46
CA ILE A 77 -12.54 -10.92 1.52
C ILE A 77 -12.06 -12.16 2.25
N SER A 78 -11.35 -11.96 3.36
CA SER A 78 -10.84 -13.12 4.08
C SER A 78 -11.99 -13.91 4.70
N SER A 79 -13.07 -13.26 5.10
CA SER A 79 -14.20 -13.98 5.68
C SER A 79 -15.04 -14.66 4.61
N ALA A 80 -15.11 -14.08 3.44
CA ALA A 80 -15.88 -14.67 2.35
C ALA A 80 -15.14 -15.83 1.71
N GLY A 81 -13.82 -15.82 1.81
CA GLY A 81 -12.97 -16.84 1.20
C GLY A 81 -13.18 -18.19 1.75
#